data_f01ab864545ba12582a426db7e0fbbef
#
_entry.id   f01ab864545ba12582a426db7e0fbbef
#
_cell.length_a   1.000
_cell.length_b   1.000
_cell.length_c   1.000
_cell.angle_alpha   90.00
_cell.angle_beta   90.00
_cell.angle_gamma   90.00
#
_symmetry.space_group_name_H-M   'P 1'
#
loop_
_entity.id
_entity.type
_entity.pdbx_description
1 polymer ?
#
loop_
_entity_poly.entity_id
_entity_poly.type
_entity_poly.pdbx_seq_one_letter_code
_entity_poly.pdbx_strand_id
1 'polypeptide(L)'
;AESGCALWVYEAGSGIRTAISLGELSDGSISLFFGDLSGKVYSINPNTGQKNWAIQGDDHDHARITGTPVYYDNRLYVPLSSLEEVAGAMPDYECCTFRGGLLSVDAQTGETIWKTYTVAEPTKQGKNKLGVQIWAPNGAAIWTAPTLDPETRTIYAVTGDSYSHPAAPESDAVMAFDMDTGDIKW
;
A
#
# COMPACT_ATOMS: atom_id res chain seq x y z
N ALA A 1 -10.65 21.81 18.07
CA ALA A 1 -10.90 20.84 19.16
C ALA A 1 -11.71 21.45 20.30
N GLU A 2 -11.62 22.75 20.59
CA GLU A 2 -12.28 23.41 21.73
C GLU A 2 -13.81 23.35 21.68
N SER A 3 -14.41 23.47 20.49
CA SER A 3 -15.88 23.46 20.32
C SER A 3 -16.46 22.04 20.12
N GLY A 4 -15.65 21.06 19.77
CA GLY A 4 -16.11 19.73 19.36
C GLY A 4 -16.90 19.71 18.04
N CYS A 5 -16.96 20.81 17.31
CA CYS A 5 -17.66 20.89 16.03
C CYS A 5 -16.78 20.38 14.88
N ALA A 6 -17.40 19.71 13.91
CA ALA A 6 -16.76 19.40 12.64
C ALA A 6 -16.61 20.70 11.83
N LEU A 7 -15.38 21.01 11.39
CA LEU A 7 -15.11 22.17 10.54
C LEU A 7 -15.39 21.85 9.07
N TRP A 8 -15.07 20.61 8.66
CA TRP A 8 -15.32 20.08 7.33
C TRP A 8 -15.39 18.55 7.38
N VAL A 9 -15.90 17.94 6.34
CA VAL A 9 -15.95 16.50 6.12
C VAL A 9 -15.45 16.24 4.70
N TYR A 10 -14.57 15.26 4.53
CA TYR A 10 -14.14 14.76 3.23
C TYR A 10 -14.73 13.37 3.00
N GLU A 11 -15.37 13.16 1.86
CA GLU A 11 -15.91 11.89 1.44
C GLU A 11 -14.97 11.25 0.41
N ALA A 12 -14.33 10.14 0.78
CA ALA A 12 -13.49 9.35 -0.11
C ALA A 12 -14.33 8.45 -1.02
N GLY A 13 -13.72 7.94 -2.10
CA GLY A 13 -14.40 7.05 -3.05
C GLY A 13 -14.75 5.67 -2.48
N SER A 14 -14.10 5.26 -1.38
CA SER A 14 -14.31 3.98 -0.71
C SER A 14 -14.04 4.10 0.79
N GLY A 15 -14.30 3.03 1.54
CA GLY A 15 -14.07 2.99 2.99
C GLY A 15 -12.60 3.23 3.35
N ILE A 16 -12.35 4.01 4.41
CA ILE A 16 -11.00 4.30 4.92
C ILE A 16 -10.72 3.40 6.11
N ARG A 17 -9.59 2.69 6.11
CA ARG A 17 -9.11 1.86 7.24
C ARG A 17 -7.73 2.25 7.74
N THR A 18 -7.05 3.15 7.05
CA THR A 18 -5.77 3.69 7.51
C THR A 18 -5.99 4.71 8.63
N ALA A 19 -4.98 4.93 9.45
CA ALA A 19 -4.87 6.18 10.19
C ALA A 19 -4.50 7.32 9.22
N ILE A 20 -4.41 8.54 9.74
CA ILE A 20 -4.03 9.73 8.98
C ILE A 20 -2.58 10.07 9.32
N SER A 21 -1.76 10.30 8.30
CA SER A 21 -0.44 10.93 8.45
C SER A 21 -0.53 12.42 8.18
N LEU A 22 0.34 13.17 8.83
CA LEU A 22 0.55 14.60 8.61
C LEU A 22 1.95 14.81 8.05
N GLY A 23 2.08 15.76 7.13
CA GLY A 23 3.37 16.19 6.61
C GLY A 23 3.38 17.67 6.29
N GLU A 24 4.50 18.33 6.57
CA GLU A 24 4.79 19.68 6.09
C GLU A 24 5.45 19.56 4.71
N LEU A 25 4.79 20.09 3.69
CA LEU A 25 5.24 20.04 2.31
C LEU A 25 6.38 21.04 2.05
N SER A 26 7.07 20.90 0.91
CA SER A 26 8.21 21.75 0.55
C SER A 26 7.90 23.25 0.44
N ASP A 27 6.62 23.61 0.24
CA ASP A 27 6.14 24.99 0.22
C ASP A 27 5.71 25.50 1.62
N GLY A 28 5.92 24.72 2.69
CA GLY A 28 5.54 25.05 4.05
C GLY A 28 4.07 24.81 4.39
N SER A 29 3.26 24.34 3.45
CA SER A 29 1.88 23.94 3.73
C SER A 29 1.81 22.57 4.42
N ILE A 30 0.73 22.34 5.18
CA ILE A 30 0.50 21.03 5.82
C ILE A 30 -0.49 20.23 4.98
N SER A 31 -0.26 18.94 4.87
CA SER A 31 -1.19 17.99 4.24
C SER A 31 -1.51 16.80 5.13
N LEU A 32 -2.73 16.27 4.97
CA LEU A 32 -3.19 15.01 5.53
C LEU A 32 -3.08 13.93 4.45
N PHE A 33 -2.57 12.75 4.83
CA PHE A 33 -2.46 11.60 3.93
C PHE A 33 -3.17 10.38 4.51
N PHE A 34 -3.87 9.65 3.66
CA PHE A 34 -4.51 8.38 4.00
C PHE A 34 -4.77 7.57 2.73
N GLY A 35 -5.13 6.30 2.90
CA GLY A 35 -5.54 5.42 1.82
C GLY A 35 -6.94 4.85 2.03
N ASP A 36 -7.53 4.30 0.97
CA ASP A 36 -8.86 3.71 1.00
C ASP A 36 -8.88 2.25 0.52
N LEU A 37 -10.05 1.61 0.64
CA LEU A 37 -10.28 0.22 0.23
C LEU A 37 -10.45 0.04 -1.28
N SER A 38 -10.33 1.08 -2.09
CA SER A 38 -10.20 0.97 -3.56
C SER A 38 -8.75 1.09 -4.03
N GLY A 39 -7.78 1.06 -3.10
CA GLY A 39 -6.36 1.17 -3.41
C GLY A 39 -5.89 2.59 -3.74
N LYS A 40 -6.69 3.61 -3.42
CA LYS A 40 -6.31 5.02 -3.65
C LYS A 40 -5.64 5.62 -2.43
N VAL A 41 -4.71 6.53 -2.71
CA VAL A 41 -4.02 7.38 -1.75
C VAL A 41 -4.42 8.82 -1.96
N TYR A 42 -4.62 9.55 -0.88
CA TYR A 42 -5.14 10.92 -0.89
C TYR A 42 -4.22 11.87 -0.15
N SER A 43 -4.15 13.10 -0.65
CA SER A 43 -3.62 14.27 0.03
C SER A 43 -4.72 15.33 0.16
N ILE A 44 -4.97 15.78 1.39
CA ILE A 44 -6.06 16.71 1.73
C ILE A 44 -5.49 17.90 2.50
N ASN A 45 -5.96 19.08 2.17
CA ASN A 45 -5.65 20.29 2.92
C ASN A 45 -6.38 20.26 4.29
N PRO A 46 -5.66 20.28 5.43
CA PRO A 46 -6.26 20.15 6.76
C PRO A 46 -7.14 21.34 7.17
N ASN A 47 -6.93 22.51 6.58
CA ASN A 47 -7.68 23.71 6.94
C ASN A 47 -9.04 23.79 6.22
N THR A 48 -9.12 23.26 5.00
CA THR A 48 -10.29 23.42 4.13
C THR A 48 -11.04 22.12 3.85
N GLY A 49 -10.40 20.94 4.05
CA GLY A 49 -10.90 19.64 3.64
C GLY A 49 -10.85 19.41 2.13
N GLN A 50 -10.24 20.33 1.36
CA GLN A 50 -10.11 20.17 -0.08
C GLN A 50 -9.02 19.15 -0.43
N LYS A 51 -9.31 18.37 -1.46
CA LYS A 51 -8.34 17.41 -2.01
C LYS A 51 -7.25 18.16 -2.79
N ASN A 52 -5.99 17.94 -2.41
CA ASN A 52 -4.84 18.36 -3.18
C ASN A 52 -4.65 17.44 -4.39
N TRP A 53 -4.53 16.13 -4.11
CA TRP A 53 -4.43 15.09 -5.13
C TRP A 53 -4.99 13.75 -4.62
N ALA A 54 -5.23 12.84 -5.55
CA ALA A 54 -5.48 11.42 -5.28
C ALA A 54 -4.92 10.59 -6.42
N ILE A 55 -4.27 9.49 -6.08
CA ILE A 55 -3.66 8.56 -7.03
C ILE A 55 -4.10 7.13 -6.76
N GLN A 56 -4.01 6.27 -7.78
CA GLN A 56 -4.14 4.83 -7.62
C GLN A 56 -2.78 4.26 -7.19
N GLY A 57 -2.72 3.54 -6.06
CA GLY A 57 -1.49 2.94 -5.54
C GLY A 57 -1.08 1.69 -6.34
N ASP A 58 -2.07 0.89 -6.74
CA ASP A 58 -1.87 -0.28 -7.59
C ASP A 58 -3.09 -0.53 -8.46
N ASP A 59 -2.89 -1.02 -9.69
CA ASP A 59 -3.95 -1.24 -10.69
C ASP A 59 -4.67 -2.59 -10.53
N HIS A 60 -4.23 -3.46 -9.62
CA HIS A 60 -4.87 -4.75 -9.37
C HIS A 60 -6.26 -4.55 -8.76
N ASP A 61 -7.29 -5.24 -9.28
CA ASP A 61 -8.70 -5.05 -8.88
C ASP A 61 -8.94 -5.26 -7.37
N HIS A 62 -8.16 -6.13 -6.77
CA HIS A 62 -8.23 -6.41 -5.34
C HIS A 62 -7.27 -5.55 -4.49
N ALA A 63 -6.52 -4.61 -5.07
CA ALA A 63 -5.60 -3.76 -4.33
C ALA A 63 -6.35 -2.91 -3.29
N ARG A 64 -5.74 -2.75 -2.11
CA ARG A 64 -6.26 -1.97 -0.98
C ARG A 64 -5.12 -1.22 -0.30
N ILE A 65 -5.44 -0.10 0.31
CA ILE A 65 -4.52 0.57 1.24
C ILE A 65 -5.12 0.44 2.64
N THR A 66 -4.55 -0.44 3.45
CA THR A 66 -4.98 -0.69 4.84
C THR A 66 -3.95 -0.23 5.84
N GLY A 67 -2.67 -0.34 5.52
CA GLY A 67 -1.58 0.24 6.29
C GLY A 67 -1.53 1.75 6.10
N THR A 68 -1.24 2.47 7.18
CA THR A 68 -1.13 3.93 7.14
C THR A 68 0.08 4.34 6.32
N PRO A 69 -0.08 5.20 5.30
CA PRO A 69 1.05 5.82 4.61
C PRO A 69 1.92 6.60 5.59
N VAL A 70 3.24 6.55 5.46
CA VAL A 70 4.19 7.23 6.35
C VAL A 70 4.87 8.35 5.61
N TYR A 71 4.75 9.58 6.16
CA TYR A 71 5.41 10.76 5.61
C TYR A 71 6.81 10.96 6.19
N TYR A 72 7.77 11.27 5.35
CA TYR A 72 9.09 11.74 5.73
C TYR A 72 9.75 12.50 4.58
N ASP A 73 10.28 13.69 4.86
CA ASP A 73 11.10 14.50 3.94
C ASP A 73 10.48 14.67 2.53
N ASN A 74 9.28 15.20 2.49
CA ASN A 74 8.45 15.39 1.29
C ASN A 74 8.16 14.11 0.48
N ARG A 75 8.36 12.94 1.07
CA ARG A 75 7.98 11.64 0.51
C ARG A 75 6.90 10.98 1.35
N LEU A 76 6.03 10.27 0.68
CA LEU A 76 5.03 9.41 1.31
C LEU A 76 5.32 7.96 0.93
N TYR A 77 5.47 7.09 1.91
CA TYR A 77 5.70 5.66 1.74
C TYR A 77 4.38 4.92 2.02
N VAL A 78 3.86 4.26 1.00
CA VAL A 78 2.52 3.68 0.99
C VAL A 78 2.61 2.17 0.90
N PRO A 79 2.15 1.44 1.94
CA PRO A 79 2.09 -0.02 1.88
C PRO A 79 0.91 -0.49 1.02
N LEU A 80 1.16 -1.49 0.18
CA LEU A 80 0.17 -2.09 -0.73
C LEU A 80 -0.31 -3.43 -0.18
N SER A 81 -1.62 -3.55 -0.02
CA SER A 81 -2.32 -4.76 0.43
C SER A 81 -3.47 -5.12 -0.51
N SER A 82 -4.15 -6.23 -0.26
CA SER A 82 -5.19 -6.74 -1.14
C SER A 82 -6.23 -7.56 -0.39
N LEU A 83 -7.41 -7.70 -0.94
CA LEU A 83 -8.41 -8.69 -0.53
C LEU A 83 -8.50 -9.88 -1.50
N GLU A 84 -7.52 -10.09 -2.36
CA GLU A 84 -7.51 -11.23 -3.27
C GLU A 84 -7.43 -12.57 -2.51
N GLU A 85 -6.84 -12.60 -1.31
CA GLU A 85 -6.84 -13.77 -0.42
C GLU A 85 -8.26 -14.28 -0.15
N VAL A 86 -9.23 -13.36 0.04
CA VAL A 86 -10.63 -13.71 0.27
C VAL A 86 -11.26 -14.28 -0.99
N ALA A 87 -10.97 -13.71 -2.16
CA ALA A 87 -11.41 -14.26 -3.45
C ALA A 87 -10.75 -15.60 -3.72
N GLY A 88 -9.46 -15.74 -3.40
CA GLY A 88 -8.68 -16.98 -3.55
C GLY A 88 -9.17 -18.15 -2.70
N ALA A 89 -9.94 -17.89 -1.64
CA ALA A 89 -10.61 -18.94 -0.87
C ALA A 89 -11.76 -19.62 -1.63
N MET A 90 -12.26 -18.99 -2.71
CA MET A 90 -13.29 -19.58 -3.58
C MET A 90 -12.63 -20.54 -4.59
N PRO A 91 -13.08 -21.81 -4.66
CA PRO A 91 -12.39 -22.83 -5.45
C PRO A 91 -12.53 -22.65 -6.98
N ASP A 92 -13.43 -21.80 -7.42
CA ASP A 92 -13.67 -21.42 -8.81
C ASP A 92 -13.00 -20.10 -9.22
N TYR A 93 -12.34 -19.41 -8.27
CA TYR A 93 -11.54 -18.21 -8.53
C TYR A 93 -10.16 -18.57 -9.09
N GLU A 94 -9.74 -17.92 -10.16
CA GLU A 94 -8.40 -18.05 -10.73
C GLU A 94 -7.40 -17.30 -9.83
N CYS A 95 -6.74 -18.04 -8.97
CA CYS A 95 -5.93 -17.46 -7.88
C CYS A 95 -4.43 -17.69 -8.12
N CYS A 96 -3.58 -16.74 -7.74
CA CYS A 96 -3.77 -15.34 -7.37
C CYS A 96 -2.67 -14.55 -8.06
N THR A 97 -2.89 -13.28 -8.34
CA THR A 97 -1.94 -12.49 -9.11
C THR A 97 -1.50 -11.20 -8.41
N PHE A 98 -2.11 -10.85 -7.29
CA PHE A 98 -1.69 -9.70 -6.51
C PHE A 98 -0.28 -9.89 -5.94
N ARG A 99 0.49 -8.83 -5.99
CA ARG A 99 1.79 -8.71 -5.34
C ARG A 99 1.75 -7.62 -4.28
N GLY A 100 2.08 -7.96 -3.06
CA GLY A 100 2.36 -6.96 -2.02
C GLY A 100 3.43 -5.99 -2.49
N GLY A 101 3.52 -4.83 -1.89
CA GLY A 101 4.50 -3.86 -2.32
C GLY A 101 4.58 -2.63 -1.43
N LEU A 102 5.56 -1.82 -1.76
CA LEU A 102 5.77 -0.52 -1.16
C LEU A 102 5.91 0.51 -2.29
N LEU A 103 5.17 1.62 -2.17
CA LEU A 103 5.15 2.71 -3.13
C LEU A 103 5.70 3.96 -2.46
N SER A 104 6.62 4.67 -3.11
CA SER A 104 7.04 6.02 -2.72
C SER A 104 6.50 7.04 -3.71
N VAL A 105 5.89 8.09 -3.18
CA VAL A 105 5.36 9.20 -3.97
C VAL A 105 5.89 10.53 -3.44
N ASP A 106 6.01 11.50 -4.30
CA ASP A 106 6.21 12.90 -3.92
C ASP A 106 4.95 13.38 -3.17
N ALA A 107 5.13 13.85 -1.94
CA ALA A 107 4.00 14.21 -1.09
C ALA A 107 3.27 15.47 -1.55
N GLN A 108 3.94 16.35 -2.29
CA GLN A 108 3.36 17.57 -2.83
C GLN A 108 2.51 17.32 -4.07
N THR A 109 3.00 16.47 -4.99
CA THR A 109 2.39 16.29 -6.31
C THR A 109 1.59 15.00 -6.44
N GLY A 110 1.92 13.97 -5.64
CA GLY A 110 1.39 12.62 -5.78
C GLY A 110 2.08 11.81 -6.89
N GLU A 111 3.13 12.33 -7.51
CA GLU A 111 3.88 11.60 -8.53
C GLU A 111 4.63 10.42 -7.93
N THR A 112 4.57 9.26 -8.59
CA THR A 112 5.29 8.07 -8.18
C THR A 112 6.80 8.27 -8.38
N ILE A 113 7.57 8.11 -7.30
CA ILE A 113 9.03 8.14 -7.33
C ILE A 113 9.55 6.73 -7.64
N TRP A 114 9.08 5.73 -6.90
CA TRP A 114 9.35 4.31 -7.14
C TRP A 114 8.22 3.44 -6.59
N LYS A 115 8.10 2.23 -7.14
CA LYS A 115 7.22 1.16 -6.64
C LYS A 115 7.98 -0.16 -6.67
N THR A 116 8.04 -0.83 -5.54
CA THR A 116 8.72 -2.13 -5.40
C THR A 116 7.71 -3.16 -4.93
N TYR A 117 7.62 -4.27 -5.65
CA TYR A 117 6.81 -5.41 -5.26
C TYR A 117 7.60 -6.35 -4.35
N THR A 118 6.92 -6.95 -3.38
CA THR A 118 7.52 -7.89 -2.43
C THR A 118 7.86 -9.23 -3.05
N VAL A 119 7.12 -9.64 -4.08
CA VAL A 119 7.34 -10.92 -4.79
C VAL A 119 7.52 -10.69 -6.30
N ALA A 120 8.14 -11.67 -6.95
CA ALA A 120 8.29 -11.68 -8.41
C ALA A 120 6.94 -11.74 -9.15
N GLU A 121 6.94 -11.52 -10.46
CA GLU A 121 5.76 -11.64 -11.32
C GLU A 121 5.16 -13.05 -11.26
N PRO A 122 3.86 -13.20 -10.97
CA PRO A 122 3.20 -14.49 -10.90
C PRO A 122 3.23 -15.25 -12.23
N THR A 123 3.50 -16.53 -12.16
CA THR A 123 3.47 -17.44 -13.30
C THR A 123 2.51 -18.61 -13.06
N LYS A 124 2.04 -19.23 -14.14
CA LYS A 124 1.13 -20.39 -14.06
C LYS A 124 1.81 -21.57 -13.38
N GLN A 125 1.21 -22.07 -12.29
CA GLN A 125 1.73 -23.21 -11.52
C GLN A 125 0.98 -24.53 -11.78
N GLY A 126 -0.14 -24.47 -12.49
CA GLY A 126 -0.99 -25.63 -12.72
C GLY A 126 -2.45 -25.30 -12.43
N LYS A 127 -3.24 -26.32 -12.17
CA LYS A 127 -4.67 -26.18 -11.93
C LYS A 127 -5.08 -26.86 -10.62
N ASN A 128 -6.10 -26.30 -9.96
CA ASN A 128 -6.73 -26.92 -8.79
C ASN A 128 -7.61 -28.13 -9.20
N LYS A 129 -8.25 -28.77 -8.21
CA LYS A 129 -9.12 -29.96 -8.44
C LYS A 129 -10.32 -29.69 -9.32
N LEU A 130 -10.74 -28.42 -9.48
CA LEU A 130 -11.83 -28.01 -10.37
C LEU A 130 -11.34 -27.59 -11.77
N GLY A 131 -10.03 -27.69 -12.04
CA GLY A 131 -9.44 -27.30 -13.31
C GLY A 131 -9.16 -25.81 -13.44
N VAL A 132 -9.30 -25.03 -12.36
CA VAL A 132 -9.06 -23.59 -12.33
C VAL A 132 -7.57 -23.29 -12.17
N GLN A 133 -7.06 -22.30 -12.90
CA GLN A 133 -5.64 -21.94 -12.92
C GLN A 133 -5.17 -21.41 -11.55
N ILE A 134 -3.98 -21.85 -11.16
CA ILE A 134 -3.23 -21.35 -10.00
C ILE A 134 -2.01 -20.58 -10.50
N TRP A 135 -1.72 -19.46 -9.85
CA TRP A 135 -0.57 -18.60 -10.12
C TRP A 135 0.27 -18.47 -8.86
N ALA A 136 1.59 -18.34 -8.99
CA ALA A 136 2.54 -18.03 -7.92
C ALA A 136 3.85 -17.47 -8.53
N PRO A 137 4.68 -16.76 -7.72
CA PRO A 137 4.41 -16.28 -6.36
C PRO A 137 3.35 -15.18 -6.33
N ASN A 138 2.71 -14.97 -5.20
CA ASN A 138 1.71 -13.91 -5.02
C ASN A 138 1.55 -13.58 -3.52
N GLY A 139 0.67 -12.64 -3.17
CA GLY A 139 0.44 -12.25 -1.80
C GLY A 139 1.58 -11.41 -1.23
N ALA A 140 2.14 -11.80 -0.09
CA ALA A 140 3.14 -11.06 0.66
C ALA A 140 2.80 -9.57 0.82
N ALA A 141 1.52 -9.30 1.09
CA ALA A 141 0.96 -7.96 1.21
C ALA A 141 1.50 -7.22 2.44
N ILE A 142 1.68 -5.91 2.34
CA ILE A 142 2.06 -5.07 3.48
C ILE A 142 0.79 -4.44 4.06
N TRP A 143 0.31 -4.97 5.20
CA TRP A 143 -0.96 -4.58 5.82
C TRP A 143 -0.85 -3.42 6.80
N THR A 144 0.35 -3.14 7.29
CA THR A 144 0.62 -2.19 8.36
C THR A 144 1.48 -1.03 7.86
N ALA A 145 1.54 0.05 8.64
CA ALA A 145 2.46 1.15 8.38
C ALA A 145 3.92 0.66 8.39
N PRO A 146 4.75 1.02 7.41
CA PRO A 146 6.18 0.73 7.46
C PRO A 146 6.87 1.58 8.54
N THR A 147 8.01 1.08 9.03
CA THR A 147 8.88 1.82 9.94
C THR A 147 10.04 2.40 9.17
N LEU A 148 10.30 3.70 9.36
CA LEU A 148 11.40 4.39 8.70
C LEU A 148 12.58 4.53 9.66
N ASP A 149 13.76 4.28 9.17
CA ASP A 149 15.04 4.61 9.80
C ASP A 149 15.78 5.63 8.91
N PRO A 150 15.64 6.93 9.19
CA PRO A 150 16.27 7.97 8.41
C PRO A 150 17.80 7.98 8.50
N GLU A 151 18.38 7.47 9.58
CA GLU A 151 19.84 7.46 9.77
C GLU A 151 20.50 6.46 8.82
N THR A 152 19.92 5.28 8.66
CA THR A 152 20.42 4.25 7.72
C THR A 152 19.75 4.29 6.36
N ARG A 153 18.83 5.25 6.12
CA ARG A 153 18.01 5.35 4.89
C ARG A 153 17.31 4.02 4.58
N THR A 154 16.68 3.42 5.60
CA THR A 154 16.05 2.10 5.48
C THR A 154 14.58 2.13 5.88
N ILE A 155 13.76 1.42 5.14
CA ILE A 155 12.36 1.18 5.46
C ILE A 155 12.20 -0.28 5.84
N TYR A 156 11.59 -0.54 6.99
CA TYR A 156 11.23 -1.88 7.42
C TYR A 156 9.73 -2.10 7.28
N ALA A 157 9.35 -3.20 6.65
CA ALA A 157 7.96 -3.61 6.52
C ALA A 157 7.80 -5.09 6.84
N VAL A 158 6.61 -5.47 7.32
CA VAL A 158 6.23 -6.87 7.52
C VAL A 158 5.24 -7.27 6.44
N THR A 159 5.42 -8.46 5.89
CA THR A 159 4.56 -9.02 4.86
C THR A 159 3.61 -10.06 5.43
N GLY A 160 2.46 -10.21 4.82
CA GLY A 160 1.52 -11.30 5.09
C GLY A 160 1.85 -12.55 4.27
N ASP A 161 0.91 -13.46 4.26
CA ASP A 161 1.01 -14.78 3.65
C ASP A 161 1.01 -14.77 2.10
N SER A 162 1.36 -15.92 1.53
CA SER A 162 1.09 -16.24 0.13
C SER A 162 -0.32 -16.79 -0.02
N TYR A 163 -1.04 -16.33 -1.03
CA TYR A 163 -2.44 -16.71 -1.27
C TYR A 163 -2.57 -18.06 -2.00
N SER A 164 -1.47 -18.59 -2.54
CA SER A 164 -1.41 -19.88 -3.21
C SER A 164 -0.03 -20.55 -3.05
N HIS A 165 0.07 -21.82 -3.48
CA HIS A 165 1.33 -22.55 -3.50
C HIS A 165 1.99 -22.56 -4.88
N PRO A 166 3.34 -22.62 -4.94
CA PRO A 166 4.28 -22.60 -3.80
C PRO A 166 4.32 -21.23 -3.12
N ALA A 167 4.47 -21.23 -1.79
CA ALA A 167 4.60 -19.99 -1.03
C ALA A 167 5.89 -19.25 -1.41
N ALA A 168 5.82 -17.94 -1.46
CA ALA A 168 6.97 -17.08 -1.69
C ALA A 168 7.85 -17.01 -0.42
N PRO A 169 9.18 -16.99 -0.54
CA PRO A 169 10.06 -16.80 0.63
C PRO A 169 9.89 -15.43 1.31
N GLU A 170 9.32 -14.45 0.60
CA GLU A 170 9.02 -13.11 1.10
C GLU A 170 7.68 -13.03 1.85
N SER A 171 6.90 -14.13 1.92
CA SER A 171 5.68 -14.17 2.73
C SER A 171 6.00 -14.39 4.21
N ASP A 172 5.17 -13.84 5.10
CA ASP A 172 5.32 -13.91 6.56
C ASP A 172 6.71 -13.47 7.04
N ALA A 173 7.25 -12.44 6.42
CA ALA A 173 8.64 -12.00 6.57
C ALA A 173 8.75 -10.56 7.08
N VAL A 174 9.95 -10.21 7.54
CA VAL A 174 10.37 -8.82 7.69
C VAL A 174 11.27 -8.49 6.51
N MET A 175 11.00 -7.39 5.84
CA MET A 175 11.76 -6.91 4.69
C MET A 175 12.34 -5.52 4.95
N ALA A 176 13.53 -5.28 4.42
CA ALA A 176 14.18 -3.97 4.45
C ALA A 176 14.33 -3.42 3.02
N PHE A 177 13.92 -2.15 2.85
CA PHE A 177 14.00 -1.44 1.58
C PHE A 177 14.88 -0.20 1.71
N ASP A 178 15.52 0.18 0.63
CA ASP A 178 16.19 1.46 0.54
C ASP A 178 15.18 2.61 0.38
N MET A 179 15.29 3.66 1.20
CA MET A 179 14.34 4.78 1.17
C MET A 179 14.39 5.58 -0.13
N ASP A 180 15.52 5.60 -0.80
CA ASP A 180 15.72 6.46 -1.98
C ASP A 180 15.35 5.77 -3.27
N THR A 181 15.71 4.49 -3.41
CA THR A 181 15.55 3.72 -4.64
C THR A 181 14.40 2.71 -4.59
N GLY A 182 13.98 2.31 -3.39
CA GLY A 182 13.01 1.23 -3.20
C GLY A 182 13.62 -0.18 -3.31
N ASP A 183 14.93 -0.31 -3.54
CA ASP A 183 15.59 -1.61 -3.65
C ASP A 183 15.46 -2.43 -2.36
N ILE A 184 15.17 -3.71 -2.49
CA ILE A 184 15.14 -4.63 -1.36
C ILE A 184 16.58 -4.88 -0.91
N LYS A 185 16.87 -4.53 0.36
CA LYS A 185 18.18 -4.77 0.99
C LYS A 185 18.32 -6.19 1.50
N TRP A 186 17.28 -6.74 2.09
CA TRP A 186 17.13 -8.12 2.58
C TRP A 186 15.71 -8.41 3.02
#